data_162cfee4e00501e5ba471abaf2d695fe
#
_entry.id   162cfee4e00501e5ba471abaf2d695fe
#
_cell.length_a   1.000
_cell.length_b   1.000
_cell.length_c   1.000
_cell.angle_alpha   90.00
_cell.angle_beta   90.00
_cell.angle_gamma   90.00
#
_symmetry.space_group_name_H-M   'P 1'
#
loop_
_entity.id
_entity.type
_entity.pdbx_description
1 polymer ?
#
loop_
_entity_poly.entity_id
_entity_poly.type
_entity_poly.pdbx_seq_one_letter_code
_entity_poly.pdbx_strand_id
1 'polypeptide(L)'
;YPQMPHVFYMPDIPYRTFYPNEYLPWMKSLEEATDILQQELQTLLAQNAKRFTPYVHSGLDRTVSDEGDLLDNESWTSAYLWQNGAPDTDVMACCPETVKLMESLPLTKINGLAPSVLFSKLSAGATIAPHTGMLNARLICHLPLMVPPECGLRVGQDERQVKRGESWAFDDSINHEAWNRSDEERIILLFDVWRPELNEEERHLITTLLESVRSYRSAT
;
A
#
# COMPACT_ATOMS: atom_id res chain seq x y z
N TYR A 1 9.21 8.45 16.83
CA TYR A 1 8.39 8.91 15.70
C TYR A 1 6.91 8.74 16.04
N PRO A 2 6.12 9.82 16.24
CA PRO A 2 4.69 9.71 16.50
C PRO A 2 3.92 9.27 15.23
N GLN A 3 2.66 8.84 15.42
CA GLN A 3 1.70 8.72 14.33
C GLN A 3 1.32 10.13 13.86
N MET A 4 1.49 10.41 12.59
CA MET A 4 1.23 11.73 11.98
C MET A 4 0.47 11.57 10.65
N PRO A 5 -0.75 11.03 10.65
CA PRO A 5 -1.53 10.87 9.43
C PRO A 5 -2.00 12.23 8.90
N HIS A 6 -2.02 12.39 7.57
CA HIS A 6 -2.36 13.66 6.93
C HIS A 6 -3.87 13.97 6.87
N VAL A 7 -4.74 12.95 6.93
CA VAL A 7 -6.18 13.09 6.68
C VAL A 7 -7.00 12.81 7.92
N PHE A 8 -6.75 11.69 8.61
CA PHE A 8 -7.56 11.29 9.75
C PHE A 8 -6.72 10.58 10.82
N TYR A 9 -6.86 11.04 12.05
CA TYR A 9 -6.24 10.45 13.23
C TYR A 9 -7.31 9.86 14.15
N MET A 10 -7.26 8.54 14.37
CA MET A 10 -8.05 7.83 15.36
C MET A 10 -7.27 7.82 16.67
N PRO A 11 -7.80 8.40 17.77
CA PRO A 11 -7.14 8.35 19.08
C PRO A 11 -7.15 6.93 19.67
N ASP A 12 -6.32 6.71 20.69
CA ASP A 12 -6.27 5.50 21.52
C ASP A 12 -5.95 4.19 20.76
N ILE A 13 -5.49 4.29 19.52
CA ILE A 13 -4.97 3.15 18.75
C ILE A 13 -3.55 2.82 19.25
N PRO A 14 -3.23 1.53 19.50
CA PRO A 14 -1.90 1.12 19.93
C PRO A 14 -0.81 1.55 18.96
N TYR A 15 0.26 2.14 19.50
CA TYR A 15 1.46 2.46 18.71
C TYR A 15 2.23 1.17 18.40
N ARG A 16 2.34 0.83 17.12
CA ARG A 16 3.13 -0.29 16.61
C ARG A 16 3.67 0.04 15.24
N THR A 17 4.97 -0.07 15.06
CA THR A 17 5.62 0.13 13.76
C THR A 17 5.25 -0.98 12.80
N PHE A 18 5.50 -2.23 13.18
CA PHE A 18 5.10 -3.42 12.44
C PHE A 18 4.12 -4.25 13.26
N TYR A 19 3.16 -4.86 12.59
CA TYR A 19 2.16 -5.72 13.22
C TYR A 19 2.64 -7.16 13.26
N PRO A 20 2.54 -7.83 14.43
CA PRO A 20 2.76 -9.27 14.52
C PRO A 20 1.72 -10.04 13.69
N ASN A 21 2.16 -11.08 12.97
CA ASN A 21 1.29 -11.88 12.11
C ASN A 21 0.15 -12.58 12.87
N GLU A 22 0.27 -12.78 14.18
CA GLU A 22 -0.79 -13.33 15.04
C GLU A 22 -2.07 -12.49 15.06
N TYR A 23 -1.99 -11.18 14.81
CA TYR A 23 -3.14 -10.28 14.65
C TYR A 23 -3.76 -10.32 13.27
N LEU A 24 -3.08 -10.94 12.30
CA LEU A 24 -3.43 -10.94 10.89
C LEU A 24 -3.38 -12.39 10.34
N PRO A 25 -4.35 -13.25 10.74
CA PRO A 25 -4.30 -14.69 10.48
C PRO A 25 -4.29 -15.06 8.98
N TRP A 26 -4.74 -14.15 8.12
CA TRP A 26 -4.74 -14.31 6.67
C TRP A 26 -3.35 -14.12 6.01
N MET A 27 -2.35 -13.59 6.75
CA MET A 27 -0.98 -13.40 6.22
C MET A 27 -0.38 -14.70 5.68
N LYS A 28 -0.64 -15.83 6.35
CA LYS A 28 -0.14 -17.13 5.89
C LYS A 28 -0.66 -17.50 4.49
N SER A 29 -1.95 -17.32 4.25
CA SER A 29 -2.54 -17.59 2.91
C SER A 29 -1.99 -16.66 1.84
N LEU A 30 -1.67 -15.42 2.20
CA LEU A 30 -1.01 -14.46 1.32
C LEU A 30 0.40 -14.93 0.93
N GLU A 31 1.19 -15.40 1.89
CA GLU A 31 2.55 -15.92 1.67
C GLU A 31 2.55 -17.21 0.84
N GLU A 32 1.60 -18.12 1.11
CA GLU A 32 1.42 -19.37 0.33
C GLU A 32 1.06 -19.09 -1.14
N ALA A 33 0.44 -17.96 -1.43
CA ALA A 33 0.09 -17.56 -2.79
C ALA A 33 1.24 -16.88 -3.57
N THR A 34 2.39 -16.63 -2.95
CA THR A 34 3.50 -15.85 -3.54
C THR A 34 3.85 -16.25 -4.96
N ASP A 35 3.95 -17.56 -5.26
CA ASP A 35 4.39 -18.06 -6.57
C ASP A 35 3.35 -17.75 -7.66
N ILE A 36 2.06 -17.96 -7.39
CA ILE A 36 1.00 -17.69 -8.36
C ILE A 36 0.85 -16.19 -8.61
N LEU A 37 0.92 -15.36 -7.56
CA LEU A 37 0.83 -13.91 -7.68
C LEU A 37 2.03 -13.34 -8.44
N GLN A 38 3.23 -13.92 -8.26
CA GLN A 38 4.41 -13.54 -9.05
C GLN A 38 4.26 -13.90 -10.53
N GLN A 39 3.65 -15.05 -10.87
CA GLN A 39 3.38 -15.42 -12.26
C GLN A 39 2.41 -14.45 -12.95
N GLU A 40 1.36 -14.02 -12.24
CA GLU A 40 0.44 -13.00 -12.74
C GLU A 40 1.14 -11.66 -12.95
N LEU A 41 1.97 -11.22 -12.01
CA LEU A 41 2.80 -10.02 -12.14
C LEU A 41 3.71 -10.10 -13.37
N GLN A 42 4.38 -11.25 -13.61
CA GLN A 42 5.23 -11.44 -14.78
C GLN A 42 4.43 -11.38 -16.09
N THR A 43 3.20 -11.90 -16.10
CA THR A 43 2.27 -11.78 -17.23
C THR A 43 1.89 -10.32 -17.48
N LEU A 44 1.57 -9.59 -16.44
CA LEU A 44 1.26 -8.16 -16.52
C LEU A 44 2.45 -7.35 -17.06
N LEU A 45 3.66 -7.62 -16.59
CA LEU A 45 4.89 -6.97 -17.07
C LEU A 45 5.14 -7.26 -18.57
N ALA A 46 4.91 -8.48 -19.01
CA ALA A 46 5.10 -8.89 -20.41
C ALA A 46 4.05 -8.28 -21.37
N GLN A 47 2.81 -8.15 -20.93
CA GLN A 47 1.69 -7.72 -21.77
C GLN A 47 1.37 -6.23 -21.65
N ASN A 48 1.57 -5.65 -20.49
CA ASN A 48 1.06 -4.32 -20.14
C ASN A 48 2.02 -3.50 -19.25
N ALA A 49 3.33 -3.54 -19.52
CA ALA A 49 4.33 -2.78 -18.75
C ALA A 49 4.02 -1.27 -18.65
N LYS A 50 3.31 -0.71 -19.63
CA LYS A 50 2.86 0.70 -19.65
C LYS A 50 1.83 1.05 -18.57
N ARG A 51 1.27 0.05 -17.86
CA ARG A 51 0.38 0.27 -16.71
C ARG A 51 1.14 0.71 -15.46
N PHE A 52 2.47 0.56 -15.43
CA PHE A 52 3.29 1.12 -14.38
C PHE A 52 3.51 2.61 -14.64
N THR A 53 2.86 3.44 -13.82
CA THR A 53 2.94 4.91 -13.86
C THR A 53 3.52 5.43 -12.54
N PRO A 54 4.05 6.66 -12.46
CA PRO A 54 4.54 7.22 -11.20
C PRO A 54 3.52 7.05 -10.07
N TYR A 55 3.95 6.59 -8.91
CA TYR A 55 3.06 6.35 -7.76
C TYR A 55 2.41 7.63 -7.26
N VAL A 56 3.17 8.72 -7.21
CA VAL A 56 2.68 10.06 -6.90
C VAL A 56 2.75 10.89 -8.18
N HIS A 57 1.61 11.31 -8.69
CA HIS A 57 1.58 12.15 -9.89
C HIS A 57 0.70 13.39 -9.68
N SER A 58 1.02 14.47 -10.42
CA SER A 58 0.25 15.70 -10.44
C SER A 58 -1.19 15.42 -10.91
N GLY A 59 -2.19 15.80 -10.10
CA GLY A 59 -3.62 15.57 -10.37
C GLY A 59 -4.31 14.61 -9.41
N LEU A 60 -3.59 13.92 -8.54
CA LEU A 60 -4.21 13.30 -7.38
C LEU A 60 -4.56 14.41 -6.38
N ASP A 61 -5.81 14.39 -5.89
CA ASP A 61 -6.27 15.27 -4.80
C ASP A 61 -5.58 14.84 -3.47
N ARG A 62 -4.29 15.17 -3.39
CA ARG A 62 -3.45 14.95 -2.21
C ARG A 62 -3.08 16.30 -1.63
N THR A 63 -3.57 16.57 -0.44
CA THR A 63 -3.07 17.65 0.41
C THR A 63 -1.72 17.24 1.02
N VAL A 64 -0.67 17.08 0.21
CA VAL A 64 0.65 16.66 0.70
C VAL A 64 1.64 17.79 0.44
N SER A 65 2.05 18.42 1.52
CA SER A 65 2.95 19.57 1.51
C SER A 65 4.44 19.22 1.39
N ASP A 66 4.84 17.94 1.49
CA ASP A 66 6.26 17.53 1.60
C ASP A 66 6.68 16.41 0.63
N GLU A 67 5.94 16.15 -0.45
CA GLU A 67 6.27 15.09 -1.42
C GLU A 67 7.08 15.60 -2.64
N GLY A 68 7.78 16.71 -2.52
CA GLY A 68 8.48 17.32 -3.66
C GLY A 68 9.37 16.36 -4.47
N ASP A 69 10.11 15.48 -3.80
CA ASP A 69 10.99 14.50 -4.46
C ASP A 69 10.26 13.20 -4.90
N LEU A 70 9.00 13.01 -4.49
CA LEU A 70 8.19 11.84 -4.81
C LEU A 70 7.22 12.09 -5.97
N LEU A 71 6.97 13.36 -6.29
CA LEU A 71 6.04 13.75 -7.35
C LEU A 71 6.61 13.42 -8.72
N ASP A 72 5.82 12.74 -9.55
CA ASP A 72 6.18 12.33 -10.93
C ASP A 72 7.51 11.55 -11.01
N ASN A 73 7.89 10.86 -9.93
CA ASN A 73 9.12 10.12 -9.84
C ASN A 73 9.02 8.77 -10.56
N GLU A 74 9.65 8.66 -11.72
CA GLU A 74 9.68 7.44 -12.53
C GLU A 74 10.48 6.29 -11.89
N SER A 75 11.27 6.57 -10.86
CA SER A 75 11.97 5.53 -10.11
C SER A 75 11.05 4.77 -9.14
N TRP A 76 9.86 5.33 -8.86
CA TRP A 76 8.81 4.68 -8.06
C TRP A 76 7.50 4.69 -8.82
N THR A 77 7.16 3.55 -9.40
CA THR A 77 5.96 3.40 -10.23
C THR A 77 5.02 2.33 -9.68
N SER A 78 3.78 2.36 -10.13
CA SER A 78 2.75 1.43 -9.68
C SER A 78 1.79 1.02 -10.80
N ALA A 79 1.32 -0.22 -10.74
CA ALA A 79 0.19 -0.72 -11.51
C ALA A 79 -0.93 -1.10 -10.53
N TYR A 80 -2.05 -0.41 -10.61
CA TYR A 80 -3.17 -0.57 -9.68
C TYR A 80 -4.13 -1.65 -10.14
N LEU A 81 -4.57 -2.52 -9.20
CA LEU A 81 -5.78 -3.34 -9.33
C LEU A 81 -6.99 -2.52 -8.83
N TRP A 82 -6.83 -1.82 -7.69
CA TRP A 82 -7.76 -0.80 -7.21
C TRP A 82 -7.00 0.46 -6.84
N GLN A 83 -7.46 1.59 -7.33
CA GLN A 83 -6.94 2.91 -6.99
C GLN A 83 -8.04 3.74 -6.33
N ASN A 84 -7.86 4.10 -5.07
CA ASN A 84 -8.85 4.87 -4.30
C ASN A 84 -10.27 4.25 -4.34
N GLY A 85 -10.36 2.92 -4.29
CA GLY A 85 -11.60 2.16 -4.36
C GLY A 85 -12.11 1.87 -5.78
N ALA A 86 -11.55 2.51 -6.82
CA ALA A 86 -11.92 2.26 -8.21
C ALA A 86 -11.08 1.11 -8.82
N PRO A 87 -11.72 0.10 -9.45
CA PRO A 87 -10.99 -1.00 -10.08
C PRO A 87 -10.37 -0.60 -11.43
N ASP A 88 -9.15 -1.07 -11.72
CA ASP A 88 -8.58 -1.11 -13.07
C ASP A 88 -8.85 -2.49 -13.68
N THR A 89 -9.88 -2.56 -14.50
CA THR A 89 -10.36 -3.83 -15.08
C THR A 89 -9.34 -4.50 -15.99
N ASP A 90 -8.44 -3.75 -16.63
CA ASP A 90 -7.43 -4.29 -17.53
C ASP A 90 -6.29 -4.96 -16.74
N VAL A 91 -5.86 -4.34 -15.63
CA VAL A 91 -4.87 -4.93 -14.73
C VAL A 91 -5.46 -6.15 -14.01
N MET A 92 -6.71 -6.05 -13.52
CA MET A 92 -7.42 -7.14 -12.86
C MET A 92 -7.59 -8.36 -13.78
N ALA A 93 -7.86 -8.15 -15.08
CA ALA A 93 -7.98 -9.25 -16.04
C ALA A 93 -6.67 -10.04 -16.24
N CYS A 94 -5.52 -9.43 -15.99
CA CYS A 94 -4.21 -10.10 -16.01
C CYS A 94 -3.88 -10.82 -14.69
N CYS A 95 -4.62 -10.53 -13.61
CA CYS A 95 -4.28 -10.95 -12.25
C CYS A 95 -5.48 -11.55 -11.48
N PRO A 96 -6.18 -12.56 -12.02
CA PRO A 96 -7.42 -13.08 -11.44
C PRO A 96 -7.23 -13.73 -10.06
N GLU A 97 -6.14 -14.43 -9.81
CA GLU A 97 -5.88 -15.04 -8.49
C GLU A 97 -5.51 -13.96 -7.46
N THR A 98 -4.78 -12.90 -7.86
CA THR A 98 -4.54 -11.74 -7.00
C THR A 98 -5.86 -11.07 -6.63
N VAL A 99 -6.74 -10.82 -7.58
CA VAL A 99 -8.09 -10.25 -7.34
C VAL A 99 -8.86 -11.08 -6.33
N LYS A 100 -9.00 -12.38 -6.59
CA LYS A 100 -9.73 -13.32 -5.74
C LYS A 100 -9.19 -13.34 -4.30
N LEU A 101 -7.86 -13.34 -4.16
CA LEU A 101 -7.22 -13.31 -2.84
C LEU A 101 -7.53 -11.99 -2.13
N MET A 102 -7.33 -10.84 -2.80
CA MET A 102 -7.59 -9.52 -2.21
C MET A 102 -9.04 -9.36 -1.78
N GLU A 103 -10.01 -9.83 -2.56
CA GLU A 103 -11.44 -9.79 -2.21
C GLU A 103 -11.77 -10.59 -0.94
N SER A 104 -10.97 -11.58 -0.58
CA SER A 104 -11.13 -12.37 0.64
C SER A 104 -10.55 -11.70 1.90
N LEU A 105 -9.77 -10.63 1.76
CA LEU A 105 -9.12 -9.94 2.85
C LEU A 105 -9.97 -8.78 3.41
N PRO A 106 -9.73 -8.34 4.66
CA PRO A 106 -10.43 -7.21 5.27
C PRO A 106 -9.91 -5.86 4.76
N LEU A 107 -9.94 -5.66 3.44
CA LEU A 107 -9.49 -4.41 2.81
C LEU A 107 -10.23 -3.20 3.40
N THR A 108 -9.51 -2.09 3.54
CA THR A 108 -10.14 -0.81 3.88
C THR A 108 -11.04 -0.40 2.71
N LYS A 109 -12.32 -0.13 2.98
CA LYS A 109 -13.29 0.26 1.95
C LYS A 109 -13.90 1.60 2.30
N ILE A 110 -13.45 2.65 1.59
CA ILE A 110 -13.91 4.04 1.73
C ILE A 110 -14.01 4.61 0.32
N ASN A 111 -15.20 4.94 -0.13
CA ASN A 111 -15.44 5.38 -1.51
C ASN A 111 -14.57 6.59 -1.88
N GLY A 112 -13.84 6.45 -2.98
CA GLY A 112 -12.91 7.47 -3.50
C GLY A 112 -11.60 7.62 -2.70
N LEU A 113 -11.32 6.76 -1.70
CA LEU A 113 -10.10 6.79 -0.90
C LEU A 113 -9.40 5.43 -0.79
N ALA A 114 -10.18 4.35 -0.65
CA ALA A 114 -9.69 2.99 -0.42
C ALA A 114 -10.67 1.93 -0.94
N PRO A 115 -10.23 0.70 -1.27
CA PRO A 115 -8.85 0.25 -1.12
C PRO A 115 -7.91 0.79 -2.20
N SER A 116 -6.62 0.81 -1.87
CA SER A 116 -5.54 0.85 -2.84
C SER A 116 -4.87 -0.51 -2.85
N VAL A 117 -4.91 -1.21 -3.98
CA VAL A 117 -4.24 -2.49 -4.20
C VAL A 117 -3.41 -2.37 -5.47
N LEU A 118 -2.10 -2.55 -5.37
CA LEU A 118 -1.19 -2.27 -6.47
C LEU A 118 0.09 -3.11 -6.42
N PHE A 119 0.69 -3.29 -7.57
CA PHE A 119 2.09 -3.66 -7.66
C PHE A 119 2.94 -2.39 -7.60
N SER A 120 3.74 -2.24 -6.54
CA SER A 120 4.66 -1.12 -6.34
C SER A 120 6.06 -1.53 -6.80
N LYS A 121 6.57 -0.81 -7.80
CA LYS A 121 7.89 -1.03 -8.39
C LYS A 121 8.84 0.09 -7.98
N LEU A 122 10.00 -0.29 -7.44
CA LEU A 122 11.11 0.61 -7.10
C LEU A 122 12.32 0.22 -7.93
N SER A 123 12.81 1.15 -8.72
CA SER A 123 13.95 0.95 -9.63
C SER A 123 15.24 0.63 -8.88
N ALA A 124 16.22 0.09 -9.60
CA ALA A 124 17.59 -0.10 -9.12
C ALA A 124 18.18 1.20 -8.54
N GLY A 125 18.80 1.12 -7.38
CA GLY A 125 19.43 2.25 -6.69
C GLY A 125 18.48 3.30 -6.12
N ALA A 126 17.15 3.12 -6.24
CA ALA A 126 16.18 4.12 -5.86
C ALA A 126 15.78 4.06 -4.37
N THR A 127 15.35 5.21 -3.86
CA THR A 127 14.85 5.37 -2.49
C THR A 127 13.52 6.11 -2.50
N ILE A 128 12.57 5.66 -1.67
CA ILE A 128 11.36 6.40 -1.33
C ILE A 128 11.69 7.21 -0.09
N ALA A 129 11.69 8.53 -0.19
CA ALA A 129 12.05 9.45 0.89
C ALA A 129 11.15 9.28 2.12
N PRO A 130 11.62 9.67 3.33
CA PRO A 130 10.81 9.61 4.55
C PRO A 130 9.50 10.38 4.42
N HIS A 131 8.38 9.71 4.70
CA HIS A 131 7.04 10.29 4.62
C HIS A 131 6.08 9.61 5.61
N THR A 132 4.84 10.08 5.68
CA THR A 132 3.75 9.48 6.47
C THR A 132 2.51 9.33 5.60
N GLY A 133 1.64 8.37 5.96
CA GLY A 133 0.41 8.07 5.24
C GLY A 133 -0.78 8.91 5.68
N MET A 134 -1.94 8.59 5.16
CA MET A 134 -3.15 9.39 5.32
C MET A 134 -3.96 9.07 6.58
N LEU A 135 -3.99 7.82 7.01
CA LEU A 135 -4.89 7.34 8.07
C LEU A 135 -4.12 6.43 9.02
N ASN A 136 -4.26 6.63 10.34
CA ASN A 136 -3.78 5.62 11.29
C ASN A 136 -4.83 4.52 11.59
N ALA A 137 -6.02 4.60 10.99
CA ALA A 137 -7.09 3.62 11.12
C ALA A 137 -6.91 2.38 10.21
N ARG A 138 -5.88 2.37 9.36
CA ARG A 138 -5.52 1.26 8.47
C ARG A 138 -4.07 0.85 8.65
N LEU A 139 -3.73 -0.28 8.07
CA LEU A 139 -2.35 -0.74 7.92
C LEU A 139 -2.04 -0.89 6.44
N ILE A 140 -0.82 -0.59 6.07
CA ILE A 140 -0.29 -0.96 4.76
C ILE A 140 0.36 -2.33 4.86
N CYS A 141 -0.01 -3.21 3.93
CA CYS A 141 0.51 -4.57 3.83
C CYS A 141 1.41 -4.70 2.60
N HIS A 142 2.53 -5.38 2.75
CA HIS A 142 3.45 -5.72 1.67
C HIS A 142 3.56 -7.23 1.55
N LEU A 143 3.42 -7.75 0.33
CA LEU A 143 3.93 -9.06 -0.07
C LEU A 143 5.02 -8.86 -1.13
N PRO A 144 6.29 -9.09 -0.79
CA PRO A 144 7.39 -8.98 -1.72
C PRO A 144 7.38 -10.12 -2.75
N LEU A 145 7.33 -9.78 -4.05
CA LEU A 145 7.22 -10.75 -5.16
C LEU A 145 8.53 -10.88 -5.95
N MET A 146 9.09 -9.76 -6.40
CA MET A 146 10.39 -9.72 -7.08
C MET A 146 11.31 -8.82 -6.26
N VAL A 147 12.29 -9.41 -5.59
CA VAL A 147 13.12 -8.69 -4.62
C VAL A 147 14.57 -9.11 -4.77
N PRO A 148 15.42 -8.22 -5.29
CA PRO A 148 16.86 -8.39 -5.25
C PRO A 148 17.40 -8.18 -3.83
N PRO A 149 18.67 -8.53 -3.56
CA PRO A 149 19.29 -8.24 -2.27
C PRO A 149 19.33 -6.72 -1.97
N GLU A 150 19.61 -6.36 -0.71
CA GLU A 150 19.79 -4.97 -0.25
C GLU A 150 18.55 -4.06 -0.39
N CYS A 151 17.34 -4.63 -0.41
CA CYS A 151 16.10 -3.90 -0.28
C CYS A 151 15.63 -3.83 1.18
N GLY A 152 15.15 -2.66 1.61
CA GLY A 152 14.71 -2.45 2.99
C GLY A 152 13.55 -1.49 3.13
N LEU A 153 12.94 -1.53 4.32
CA LEU A 153 11.90 -0.63 4.79
C LEU A 153 12.21 -0.26 6.25
N ARG A 154 12.18 1.04 6.56
CA ARG A 154 12.21 1.57 7.93
C ARG A 154 10.84 2.14 8.27
N VAL A 155 10.35 1.84 9.46
CA VAL A 155 9.13 2.45 10.04
C VAL A 155 9.49 2.92 11.45
N GLY A 156 9.46 4.22 11.68
CA GLY A 156 9.95 4.79 12.94
C GLY A 156 11.45 4.50 13.13
N GLN A 157 11.78 3.70 14.15
CA GLN A 157 13.16 3.27 14.45
C GLN A 157 13.44 1.83 14.01
N ASP A 158 12.41 1.11 13.54
CA ASP A 158 12.52 -0.30 13.19
C ASP A 158 12.79 -0.47 11.70
N GLU A 159 13.83 -1.23 11.37
CA GLU A 159 14.19 -1.57 10.00
C GLU A 159 13.93 -3.05 9.72
N ARG A 160 13.48 -3.35 8.50
CA ARG A 160 13.34 -4.70 7.99
C ARG A 160 13.93 -4.83 6.61
N GLN A 161 14.66 -5.92 6.41
CA GLN A 161 15.10 -6.33 5.07
C GLN A 161 13.90 -6.94 4.33
N VAL A 162 13.67 -6.48 3.10
CA VAL A 162 12.62 -7.03 2.23
C VAL A 162 13.08 -8.38 1.69
N LYS A 163 12.28 -9.43 1.89
CA LYS A 163 12.56 -10.77 1.38
C LYS A 163 11.33 -11.32 0.67
N ARG A 164 11.55 -11.97 -0.47
CA ARG A 164 10.48 -12.56 -1.26
C ARG A 164 9.62 -13.51 -0.43
N GLY A 165 8.31 -13.34 -0.49
CA GLY A 165 7.33 -14.19 0.19
C GLY A 165 7.20 -13.98 1.70
N GLU A 166 8.03 -13.13 2.33
CA GLU A 166 7.86 -12.73 3.73
C GLU A 166 6.98 -11.47 3.80
N SER A 167 5.70 -11.64 4.11
CA SER A 167 4.76 -10.53 4.20
C SER A 167 4.81 -9.83 5.55
N TRP A 168 4.41 -8.57 5.58
CA TRP A 168 4.18 -7.81 6.80
C TRP A 168 3.15 -6.72 6.62
N ALA A 169 2.61 -6.25 7.74
CA ALA A 169 1.81 -5.04 7.80
C ALA A 169 2.46 -4.03 8.74
N PHE A 170 2.33 -2.76 8.43
CA PHE A 170 2.89 -1.67 9.21
C PHE A 170 1.95 -0.46 9.25
N ASP A 171 2.17 0.41 10.22
CA ASP A 171 1.46 1.68 10.38
C ASP A 171 2.15 2.76 9.54
N ASP A 172 1.58 3.07 8.37
CA ASP A 172 2.10 4.09 7.46
C ASP A 172 1.94 5.53 7.99
N SER A 173 1.14 5.75 9.03
CA SER A 173 1.04 7.04 9.69
C SER A 173 2.29 7.41 10.51
N ILE A 174 3.16 6.43 10.77
CA ILE A 174 4.49 6.63 11.35
C ILE A 174 5.47 6.92 10.22
N ASN A 175 6.38 7.87 10.42
CA ASN A 175 7.39 8.21 9.41
C ASN A 175 8.15 6.96 8.95
N HIS A 176 8.11 6.71 7.65
CA HIS A 176 8.71 5.53 7.03
C HIS A 176 9.39 5.88 5.70
N GLU A 177 10.35 5.04 5.31
CA GLU A 177 11.09 5.14 4.07
C GLU A 177 11.47 3.75 3.55
N ALA A 178 11.69 3.64 2.24
CA ALA A 178 12.09 2.38 1.63
C ALA A 178 13.24 2.59 0.64
N TRP A 179 14.05 1.56 0.43
CA TRP A 179 15.18 1.60 -0.50
C TRP A 179 15.35 0.29 -1.25
N ASN A 180 15.96 0.42 -2.42
CA ASN A 180 16.48 -0.64 -3.24
C ASN A 180 17.90 -0.27 -3.63
N ARG A 181 18.90 -0.83 -2.94
CA ARG A 181 20.34 -0.52 -3.15
C ARG A 181 20.99 -1.47 -4.14
N SER A 182 20.20 -2.34 -4.79
CA SER A 182 20.68 -3.28 -5.80
C SER A 182 20.69 -2.66 -7.20
N ASP A 183 21.13 -3.43 -8.17
CA ASP A 183 21.13 -3.11 -9.60
C ASP A 183 19.93 -3.67 -10.39
N GLU A 184 18.95 -4.27 -9.68
CA GLU A 184 17.71 -4.80 -10.25
C GLU A 184 16.48 -4.10 -9.67
N GLU A 185 15.32 -4.24 -10.36
CA GLU A 185 14.04 -3.69 -9.89
C GLU A 185 13.47 -4.52 -8.73
N ARG A 186 12.89 -3.85 -7.73
CA ARG A 186 12.07 -4.48 -6.68
C ARG A 186 10.59 -4.28 -6.95
N ILE A 187 9.79 -5.36 -6.92
CA ILE A 187 8.32 -5.26 -7.04
C ILE A 187 7.65 -5.99 -5.87
N ILE A 188 6.74 -5.29 -5.22
CA ILE A 188 5.92 -5.81 -4.14
C ILE A 188 4.44 -5.65 -4.48
N LEU A 189 3.58 -6.55 -4.00
CA LEU A 189 2.15 -6.30 -3.88
C LEU A 189 1.91 -5.50 -2.61
N LEU A 190 1.30 -4.32 -2.76
CA LEU A 190 0.97 -3.39 -1.69
C LEU A 190 -0.54 -3.22 -1.63
N PHE A 191 -1.11 -3.28 -0.43
CA PHE A 191 -2.54 -3.03 -0.21
C PHE A 191 -2.81 -2.54 1.21
N ASP A 192 -4.00 -1.97 1.43
CA ASP A 192 -4.41 -1.48 2.72
C ASP A 192 -5.57 -2.27 3.33
N VAL A 193 -5.46 -2.54 4.63
CA VAL A 193 -6.48 -3.24 5.42
C VAL A 193 -6.89 -2.43 6.63
N TRP A 194 -8.12 -2.65 7.11
CA TRP A 194 -8.51 -2.12 8.42
C TRP A 194 -7.62 -2.65 9.53
N ARG A 195 -7.32 -1.80 10.49
CA ARG A 195 -6.66 -2.25 11.72
C ARG A 195 -7.50 -3.27 12.47
N PRO A 196 -6.88 -4.32 13.01
CA PRO A 196 -7.60 -5.36 13.74
C PRO A 196 -8.25 -4.86 15.04
N GLU A 197 -7.76 -3.76 15.60
CA GLU A 197 -8.33 -3.14 16.81
C GLU A 197 -9.69 -2.48 16.60
N LEU A 198 -10.00 -2.08 15.36
CA LEU A 198 -11.25 -1.40 15.04
C LEU A 198 -12.39 -2.43 14.86
N ASN A 199 -13.47 -2.24 15.61
CA ASN A 199 -14.69 -2.98 15.39
C ASN A 199 -15.48 -2.48 14.16
N GLU A 200 -16.55 -3.19 13.78
CA GLU A 200 -17.33 -2.85 12.58
C GLU A 200 -18.04 -1.49 12.68
N GLU A 201 -18.50 -1.10 13.87
CA GLU A 201 -19.14 0.19 14.09
C GLU A 201 -18.15 1.35 13.89
N GLU A 202 -16.95 1.23 14.45
CA GLU A 202 -15.88 2.22 14.27
C GLU A 202 -15.47 2.34 12.80
N ARG A 203 -15.30 1.22 12.08
CA ARG A 203 -15.01 1.22 10.64
C ARG A 203 -16.12 1.92 9.86
N HIS A 204 -17.37 1.64 10.18
CA HIS A 204 -18.52 2.28 9.53
C HIS A 204 -18.57 3.79 9.79
N LEU A 205 -18.34 4.22 11.04
CA LEU A 205 -18.30 5.65 11.39
C LEU A 205 -17.16 6.39 10.67
N ILE A 206 -15.96 5.81 10.64
CA ILE A 206 -14.81 6.37 9.93
C ILE A 206 -15.13 6.49 8.43
N THR A 207 -15.67 5.45 7.82
CA THR A 207 -16.08 5.44 6.41
C THR A 207 -17.07 6.56 6.13
N THR A 208 -18.15 6.64 6.91
CA THR A 208 -19.21 7.65 6.74
C THR A 208 -18.65 9.07 6.88
N LEU A 209 -17.78 9.30 7.87
CA LEU A 209 -17.13 10.59 8.09
C LEU A 209 -16.29 11.02 6.88
N LEU A 210 -15.40 10.13 6.42
CA LEU A 210 -14.46 10.44 5.34
C LEU A 210 -15.18 10.63 4.00
N GLU A 211 -16.18 9.82 3.70
CA GLU A 211 -17.01 9.99 2.51
C GLU A 211 -17.81 11.31 2.53
N SER A 212 -18.36 11.69 3.69
CA SER A 212 -19.08 12.94 3.86
C SER A 212 -18.17 14.16 3.66
N VAL A 213 -16.95 14.15 4.21
CA VAL A 213 -15.97 15.22 4.01
C VAL A 213 -15.57 15.36 2.54
N ARG A 214 -15.34 14.24 1.84
CA ARG A 214 -15.03 14.26 0.40
C ARG A 214 -16.19 14.82 -0.43
N SER A 215 -17.40 14.35 -0.17
CA SER A 215 -18.59 14.84 -0.87
C SER A 215 -18.77 16.35 -0.71
N TYR A 216 -18.53 16.88 0.50
CA TYR A 216 -18.58 18.31 0.75
C TYR A 216 -17.52 19.08 -0.06
N ARG A 217 -16.27 18.61 -0.08
CA ARG A 217 -15.17 19.25 -0.83
C ARG A 217 -15.38 19.23 -2.34
N SER A 218 -16.05 18.21 -2.88
CA SER A 218 -16.35 18.12 -4.32
C SER A 218 -17.52 19.00 -4.75
N ALA A 219 -18.31 19.51 -3.81
CA ALA A 219 -19.48 20.39 -4.06
C ALA A 219 -19.14 21.90 -3.93
N THR A 220 -17.95 22.23 -3.46
CA THR A 220 -17.42 23.60 -3.31
C THR A 220 -16.30 23.86 -4.30
#